data_133feb634c7eb26b587391329c9c739a
#
_entry.id   133feb634c7eb26b587391329c9c739a
#
_cell.length_a   1.000
_cell.length_b   1.000
_cell.length_c   1.000
_cell.angle_alpha   90.00
_cell.angle_beta   90.00
_cell.angle_gamma   90.00
#
_symmetry.space_group_name_H-M   'P 1'
#
loop_
_entity.id
_entity.type
_entity.pdbx_description
1 polymer ?
#
loop_
_entity_poly.entity_id
_entity_poly.type
_entity_poly.pdbx_seq_one_letter_code
_entity_poly.pdbx_strand_id
1 'polypeptide(L)'
;MTYEVRRINGRAEAYPLDASFDPERLSGVWAEMDEADIADYPWLGAYPYHCRACAQVGMAQDGLAVLMYAWETPVISRETRFGGSPCEDSCMEFFVSPFPEKTQAYLNIEINSSGIAHVGYGRDRFGRFVHAEPVKDMDIRTCVREGELWAVSFTVPFSLIERHFGAAPLGAKSLKGNFYKCSGPLLHEHYGCWNHVGTEKPDFHRPEYFGDLIIAK
;
A
#
# COMPACT_ATOMS: atom_id res chain seq x y z
N MET A 1 -1.08 -0.03 15.95
CA MET A 1 0.33 -0.41 15.74
C MET A 1 1.17 0.81 15.38
N THR A 2 2.49 0.72 15.47
CA THR A 2 3.44 1.76 15.09
C THR A 2 4.48 1.17 14.14
N TYR A 3 4.81 1.90 13.08
CA TYR A 3 5.84 1.55 12.09
C TYR A 3 6.82 2.72 11.98
N GLU A 4 8.13 2.46 11.98
CA GLU A 4 9.15 3.47 11.76
C GLU A 4 9.40 3.67 10.25
N VAL A 5 9.05 4.85 9.75
CA VAL A 5 9.29 5.27 8.37
C VAL A 5 10.71 5.81 8.27
N ARG A 6 11.62 5.04 7.70
CA ARG A 6 13.02 5.44 7.53
C ARG A 6 13.15 6.58 6.52
N ARG A 7 14.07 7.52 6.79
CA ARG A 7 14.43 8.55 5.82
C ARG A 7 15.37 7.99 4.76
N ILE A 8 15.05 8.28 3.51
CA ILE A 8 15.85 7.92 2.34
C ILE A 8 16.56 9.17 1.85
N ASN A 9 17.88 9.09 1.65
CA ASN A 9 18.64 10.16 1.03
C ASN A 9 18.35 10.22 -0.48
N GLY A 10 18.05 11.42 -0.99
CA GLY A 10 17.75 11.64 -2.40
C GLY A 10 16.25 11.53 -2.74
N ARG A 11 15.97 11.09 -3.95
CA ARG A 11 14.60 10.96 -4.47
C ARG A 11 13.95 9.66 -4.04
N ALA A 12 12.62 9.66 -4.03
CA ALA A 12 11.86 8.43 -3.91
C ALA A 12 12.00 7.59 -5.18
N GLU A 13 12.42 6.35 -5.01
CA GLU A 13 12.56 5.37 -6.09
C GLU A 13 11.91 4.06 -5.69
N ALA A 14 11.16 3.45 -6.60
CA ALA A 14 10.64 2.12 -6.40
C ALA A 14 11.79 1.09 -6.36
N TYR A 15 11.65 0.05 -5.53
CA TYR A 15 12.60 -1.07 -5.53
C TYR A 15 12.64 -1.73 -6.92
N PRO A 16 13.82 -2.04 -7.46
CA PRO A 16 13.94 -2.70 -8.76
C PRO A 16 13.47 -4.16 -8.65
N LEU A 17 12.23 -4.41 -9.08
CA LEU A 17 11.65 -5.74 -9.08
C LEU A 17 11.91 -6.46 -10.42
N ASP A 18 12.39 -7.68 -10.34
CA ASP A 18 12.53 -8.62 -11.45
C ASP A 18 12.27 -10.07 -11.01
N ALA A 19 12.47 -11.03 -11.91
CA ALA A 19 12.22 -12.44 -11.63
C ALA A 19 13.14 -13.05 -10.54
N SER A 20 14.23 -12.36 -10.17
CA SER A 20 15.14 -12.78 -9.09
C SER A 20 14.80 -12.17 -7.73
N PHE A 21 13.72 -11.39 -7.64
CA PHE A 21 13.31 -10.76 -6.39
C PHE A 21 13.20 -11.79 -5.25
N ASP A 22 13.90 -11.49 -4.17
CA ASP A 22 13.93 -12.31 -2.96
C ASP A 22 13.83 -11.36 -1.75
N PRO A 23 12.73 -11.38 -0.99
CA PRO A 23 12.57 -10.49 0.16
C PRO A 23 13.58 -10.76 1.27
N GLU A 24 14.22 -11.92 1.32
CA GLU A 24 15.29 -12.23 2.29
C GLU A 24 16.64 -11.64 1.87
N ARG A 25 16.73 -11.07 0.65
CA ARG A 25 17.95 -10.50 0.07
C ARG A 25 17.80 -9.07 -0.40
N LEU A 26 16.95 -8.30 0.28
CA LEU A 26 16.83 -6.88 -0.01
C LEU A 26 18.18 -6.17 0.11
N SER A 27 18.37 -5.13 -0.67
CA SER A 27 19.64 -4.39 -0.74
C SER A 27 19.44 -2.89 -0.49
N GLY A 28 20.54 -2.21 -0.19
CA GLY A 28 20.54 -0.78 0.08
C GLY A 28 19.67 -0.43 1.29
N VAL A 29 19.00 0.70 1.23
CA VAL A 29 18.16 1.21 2.32
C VAL A 29 17.00 0.25 2.66
N TRP A 30 16.53 -0.53 1.70
CA TRP A 30 15.43 -1.49 1.89
C TRP A 30 15.79 -2.63 2.86
N ALA A 31 17.05 -3.08 2.86
CA ALA A 31 17.54 -4.08 3.82
C ALA A 31 17.59 -3.56 5.26
N GLU A 32 17.48 -2.26 5.45
CA GLU A 32 17.57 -1.60 6.75
C GLU A 32 16.21 -1.08 7.25
N MET A 33 15.15 -1.19 6.44
CA MET A 33 13.79 -0.82 6.83
C MET A 33 13.12 -1.95 7.60
N ASP A 34 12.31 -1.58 8.58
CA ASP A 34 11.42 -2.53 9.24
C ASP A 34 10.38 -3.10 8.28
N GLU A 35 9.93 -4.31 8.51
CA GLU A 35 8.79 -4.91 7.83
C GLU A 35 7.51 -4.70 8.65
N ALA A 36 6.45 -4.27 7.99
CA ALA A 36 5.10 -4.25 8.51
C ALA A 36 4.40 -5.55 8.09
N ASP A 37 4.24 -6.50 9.00
CA ASP A 37 3.51 -7.74 8.72
C ASP A 37 2.01 -7.46 8.53
N ILE A 38 1.46 -7.82 7.37
CA ILE A 38 0.03 -7.80 7.09
C ILE A 38 -0.53 -9.16 7.51
N ALA A 39 -0.69 -9.33 8.82
CA ALA A 39 -0.97 -10.63 9.45
C ALA A 39 -2.34 -10.71 10.14
N ASP A 40 -3.04 -9.61 10.24
CA ASP A 40 -4.38 -9.58 10.84
C ASP A 40 -5.46 -9.74 9.76
N TYR A 41 -6.30 -10.77 9.92
CA TYR A 41 -7.41 -11.09 9.03
C TYR A 41 -8.72 -11.05 9.84
N PRO A 42 -9.29 -9.86 10.11
CA PRO A 42 -10.41 -9.70 11.04
C PRO A 42 -11.66 -10.49 10.66
N TRP A 43 -11.82 -10.77 9.37
CA TRP A 43 -13.00 -11.46 8.82
C TRP A 43 -12.72 -12.91 8.41
N LEU A 44 -11.69 -13.54 8.99
CA LEU A 44 -11.25 -14.90 8.63
C LEU A 44 -12.36 -15.95 8.76
N GLY A 45 -13.32 -15.76 9.66
CA GLY A 45 -14.48 -16.66 9.83
C GLY A 45 -15.40 -16.71 8.61
N ALA A 46 -15.50 -15.62 7.85
CA ALA A 46 -16.30 -15.54 6.62
C ALA A 46 -15.43 -15.74 5.35
N TYR A 47 -14.14 -15.38 5.42
CA TYR A 47 -13.18 -15.41 4.32
C TYR A 47 -11.92 -16.17 4.77
N PRO A 48 -11.92 -17.51 4.70
CA PRO A 48 -10.93 -18.34 5.42
C PRO A 48 -9.54 -18.36 4.80
N TYR A 49 -9.36 -17.81 3.59
CA TYR A 49 -8.03 -17.71 2.99
C TYR A 49 -7.21 -16.61 3.66
N HIS A 50 -5.93 -16.87 3.84
CA HIS A 50 -4.93 -15.90 4.26
C HIS A 50 -3.56 -16.28 3.69
N CYS A 51 -2.69 -15.32 3.53
CA CYS A 51 -1.31 -15.53 3.11
C CYS A 51 -0.37 -14.62 3.91
N ARG A 52 0.89 -15.00 3.98
CA ARG A 52 1.91 -14.09 4.52
C ARG A 52 2.05 -12.90 3.55
N ALA A 53 2.01 -11.69 4.07
CA ALA A 53 2.27 -10.49 3.31
C ALA A 53 2.96 -9.45 4.18
N CYS A 54 3.83 -8.64 3.56
CA CYS A 54 4.62 -7.62 4.24
C CYS A 54 4.64 -6.33 3.44
N ALA A 55 4.89 -5.22 4.12
CA ALA A 55 5.10 -3.91 3.53
C ALA A 55 6.30 -3.21 4.15
N GLN A 56 6.99 -2.39 3.36
CA GLN A 56 8.01 -1.46 3.79
C GLN A 56 7.72 -0.09 3.19
N VAL A 57 7.96 0.97 3.96
CA VAL A 57 7.83 2.35 3.48
C VAL A 57 8.95 3.22 4.02
N GLY A 58 9.54 4.01 3.12
CA GLY A 58 10.51 5.03 3.47
C GLY A 58 10.12 6.40 2.94
N MET A 59 10.61 7.46 3.56
CA MET A 59 10.35 8.85 3.16
C MET A 59 11.62 9.47 2.56
N ALA A 60 11.55 9.83 1.29
CA ALA A 60 12.57 10.55 0.54
C ALA A 60 12.29 12.07 0.51
N GLN A 61 13.08 12.84 -0.25
CA GLN A 61 12.94 14.28 -0.36
C GLN A 61 11.68 14.72 -1.14
N ASP A 62 11.17 13.87 -2.04
CA ASP A 62 10.09 14.20 -2.98
C ASP A 62 8.92 13.20 -2.98
N GLY A 63 8.93 12.21 -2.07
CA GLY A 63 7.88 11.20 -2.01
C GLY A 63 8.09 10.15 -0.93
N LEU A 64 7.13 9.22 -0.87
CA LEU A 64 7.28 7.96 -0.14
C LEU A 64 7.65 6.87 -1.15
N ALA A 65 8.59 6.01 -0.79
CA ALA A 65 8.91 4.80 -1.54
C ALA A 65 8.31 3.60 -0.79
N VAL A 66 7.59 2.75 -1.51
CA VAL A 66 6.81 1.63 -0.93
C VAL A 66 7.21 0.34 -1.64
N LEU A 67 7.41 -0.72 -0.86
CA LEU A 67 7.57 -2.08 -1.33
C LEU A 67 6.59 -2.97 -0.56
N MET A 68 5.81 -3.79 -1.28
CA MET A 68 4.91 -4.76 -0.68
C MET A 68 5.05 -6.10 -1.40
N TYR A 69 4.95 -7.20 -0.67
CA TYR A 69 5.06 -8.54 -1.24
C TYR A 69 4.23 -9.55 -0.45
N ALA A 70 3.75 -10.59 -1.14
CA ALA A 70 2.91 -11.64 -0.56
C ALA A 70 3.24 -13.01 -1.12
N TRP A 71 3.21 -14.02 -0.26
CA TRP A 71 3.29 -15.44 -0.62
C TRP A 71 1.87 -15.96 -0.93
N GLU A 72 1.32 -15.48 -2.03
CA GLU A 72 -0.01 -15.84 -2.51
C GLU A 72 0.10 -16.70 -3.75
N THR A 73 -0.64 -17.78 -3.79
CA THR A 73 -0.72 -18.66 -4.98
C THR A 73 -2.11 -19.31 -5.07
N PRO A 74 -2.71 -19.35 -6.27
CA PRO A 74 -2.30 -18.65 -7.48
C PRO A 74 -2.57 -17.15 -7.39
N VAL A 75 -1.87 -16.38 -8.23
CA VAL A 75 -2.03 -14.94 -8.36
C VAL A 75 -3.02 -14.63 -9.48
N ILE A 76 -3.94 -13.68 -9.26
CA ILE A 76 -4.93 -13.24 -10.25
C ILE A 76 -4.68 -11.79 -10.61
N SER A 77 -4.80 -11.47 -11.91
CA SER A 77 -4.82 -10.12 -12.42
C SER A 77 -5.68 -10.05 -13.69
N ARG A 78 -6.84 -9.44 -13.59
CA ARG A 78 -7.84 -9.31 -14.67
C ARG A 78 -8.16 -7.87 -15.00
N GLU A 79 -8.15 -6.98 -13.99
CA GLU A 79 -8.34 -5.55 -14.22
C GLU A 79 -7.13 -5.01 -15.00
N THR A 80 -7.41 -4.29 -16.08
CA THR A 80 -6.40 -3.72 -16.97
C THR A 80 -6.49 -2.20 -17.11
N ARG A 81 -7.50 -1.60 -16.46
CA ARG A 81 -7.79 -0.17 -16.56
C ARG A 81 -7.34 0.55 -15.29
N PHE A 82 -6.50 1.57 -15.45
CA PHE A 82 -6.16 2.48 -14.34
C PHE A 82 -7.43 3.14 -13.78
N GLY A 83 -7.52 3.23 -12.45
CA GLY A 83 -8.72 3.73 -11.76
C GLY A 83 -9.89 2.74 -11.74
N GLY A 84 -9.72 1.52 -12.26
CA GLY A 84 -10.67 0.41 -12.16
C GLY A 84 -10.73 -0.20 -10.76
N SER A 85 -10.95 -1.51 -10.66
CA SER A 85 -11.12 -2.24 -9.40
C SER A 85 -10.03 -3.29 -9.20
N PRO A 86 -8.75 -2.92 -9.00
CA PRO A 86 -7.66 -3.88 -8.80
C PRO A 86 -7.85 -4.71 -7.52
N CYS A 87 -8.67 -4.25 -6.56
CA CYS A 87 -9.01 -4.97 -5.33
C CYS A 87 -9.82 -6.26 -5.56
N GLU A 88 -10.39 -6.45 -6.76
CA GLU A 88 -11.02 -7.71 -7.15
C GLU A 88 -10.00 -8.77 -7.60
N ASP A 89 -8.76 -8.37 -7.85
CA ASP A 89 -7.62 -9.21 -8.17
C ASP A 89 -6.74 -9.49 -6.93
N SER A 90 -5.64 -10.22 -7.12
CA SER A 90 -4.54 -10.22 -6.14
C SER A 90 -4.01 -8.80 -5.99
N CYS A 91 -4.34 -8.16 -4.87
CA CYS A 91 -4.14 -6.73 -4.64
C CYS A 91 -3.38 -6.45 -3.36
N MET A 92 -2.54 -5.43 -3.40
CA MET A 92 -1.94 -4.79 -2.24
C MET A 92 -2.32 -3.34 -2.20
N GLU A 93 -2.58 -2.84 -0.97
CA GLU A 93 -3.08 -1.49 -0.81
C GLU A 93 -2.29 -0.75 0.28
N PHE A 94 -1.98 0.50 0.00
CA PHE A 94 -1.42 1.43 0.96
C PHE A 94 -2.34 2.64 1.10
N PHE A 95 -2.92 2.81 2.28
CA PHE A 95 -3.74 3.97 2.62
C PHE A 95 -2.95 4.89 3.54
N VAL A 96 -2.85 6.17 3.20
CA VAL A 96 -2.05 7.13 3.96
C VAL A 96 -2.74 8.47 4.15
N SER A 97 -2.79 8.93 5.40
CA SER A 97 -3.19 10.27 5.81
C SER A 97 -1.94 11.07 6.18
N PRO A 98 -1.49 12.00 5.33
CA PRO A 98 -0.25 12.75 5.56
C PRO A 98 -0.39 13.87 6.60
N PHE A 99 -1.61 14.28 6.95
CA PHE A 99 -1.91 15.35 7.89
C PHE A 99 -3.06 14.97 8.83
N PRO A 100 -2.90 13.92 9.66
CA PRO A 100 -3.99 13.39 10.48
C PRO A 100 -4.51 14.39 11.51
N GLU A 101 -3.68 15.34 11.94
CA GLU A 101 -4.06 16.43 12.87
C GLU A 101 -4.92 17.52 12.22
N LYS A 102 -4.96 17.59 10.87
CA LYS A 102 -5.70 18.63 10.12
C LYS A 102 -6.95 18.11 9.46
N THR A 103 -6.96 16.84 9.07
CA THR A 103 -8.04 16.26 8.26
C THR A 103 -8.12 14.76 8.43
N GLN A 104 -9.33 14.21 8.28
CA GLN A 104 -9.55 12.76 8.17
C GLN A 104 -9.34 12.23 6.73
N ALA A 105 -9.03 13.11 5.79
CA ALA A 105 -8.80 12.70 4.41
C ALA A 105 -7.50 11.89 4.27
N TYR A 106 -7.51 10.95 3.34
CA TYR A 106 -6.38 10.08 3.02
C TYR A 106 -6.34 9.75 1.53
N LEU A 107 -5.18 9.34 1.06
CA LEU A 107 -5.01 8.66 -0.22
C LEU A 107 -5.18 7.16 -0.01
N ASN A 108 -5.88 6.49 -0.91
CA ASN A 108 -5.83 5.04 -1.07
C ASN A 108 -5.16 4.72 -2.40
N ILE A 109 -4.18 3.85 -2.34
CA ILE A 109 -3.43 3.35 -3.50
C ILE A 109 -3.57 1.83 -3.46
N GLU A 110 -4.27 1.28 -4.43
CA GLU A 110 -4.56 -0.13 -4.59
C GLU A 110 -3.93 -0.59 -5.89
N ILE A 111 -3.12 -1.65 -5.86
CA ILE A 111 -2.35 -2.10 -7.03
C ILE A 111 -2.43 -3.61 -7.13
N ASN A 112 -2.87 -4.12 -8.31
CA ASN A 112 -2.85 -5.55 -8.58
C ASN A 112 -1.47 -6.06 -9.01
N SER A 113 -1.33 -7.36 -9.14
CA SER A 113 -0.06 -8.01 -9.48
C SER A 113 0.47 -7.68 -10.88
N SER A 114 -0.32 -7.07 -11.76
CA SER A 114 0.11 -6.55 -13.06
C SER A 114 0.46 -5.06 -13.05
N GLY A 115 0.41 -4.38 -11.87
CA GLY A 115 0.74 -2.98 -11.75
C GLY A 115 -0.39 -2.03 -12.13
N ILE A 116 -1.61 -2.53 -12.30
CA ILE A 116 -2.78 -1.67 -12.52
C ILE A 116 -3.19 -1.07 -11.18
N ALA A 117 -3.29 0.25 -11.15
CA ALA A 117 -3.56 0.99 -9.93
C ALA A 117 -4.92 1.69 -9.91
N HIS A 118 -5.50 1.74 -8.71
CA HIS A 118 -6.54 2.67 -8.33
C HIS A 118 -5.95 3.66 -7.33
N VAL A 119 -6.06 4.94 -7.63
CA VAL A 119 -5.58 6.03 -6.76
C VAL A 119 -6.74 6.93 -6.42
N GLY A 120 -7.15 6.90 -5.17
CA GLY A 120 -8.29 7.65 -4.65
C GLY A 120 -7.91 8.64 -3.54
N TYR A 121 -8.75 9.66 -3.38
CA TYR A 121 -8.66 10.65 -2.30
C TYR A 121 -10.04 10.90 -1.72
N GLY A 122 -10.16 10.92 -0.41
CA GLY A 122 -11.42 11.18 0.30
C GLY A 122 -11.29 10.98 1.81
N ARG A 123 -12.43 11.05 2.52
CA ARG A 123 -12.49 10.91 3.98
C ARG A 123 -13.04 9.56 4.44
N ASP A 124 -13.78 8.92 3.57
CA ASP A 124 -14.45 7.64 3.78
C ASP A 124 -14.58 6.87 2.46
N ARG A 125 -15.35 5.81 2.43
CA ARG A 125 -15.59 4.99 1.22
C ARG A 125 -16.35 5.75 0.12
N PHE A 126 -17.15 6.74 0.47
CA PHE A 126 -18.10 7.38 -0.45
C PHE A 126 -17.63 8.74 -0.94
N GLY A 127 -18.10 9.16 -2.13
CA GLY A 127 -17.82 10.50 -2.64
C GLY A 127 -16.35 10.80 -2.89
N ARG A 128 -15.54 9.77 -3.15
CA ARG A 128 -14.10 9.90 -3.35
C ARG A 128 -13.77 10.48 -4.71
N PHE A 129 -12.72 11.27 -4.79
CA PHE A 129 -12.06 11.56 -6.04
C PHE A 129 -11.21 10.35 -6.44
N VAL A 130 -11.34 9.90 -7.68
CA VAL A 130 -10.52 8.82 -8.25
C VAL A 130 -9.80 9.35 -9.47
N HIS A 131 -8.49 9.12 -9.54
CA HIS A 131 -7.70 9.43 -10.71
C HIS A 131 -8.09 8.51 -11.88
N ALA A 132 -8.53 9.09 -12.99
CA ALA A 132 -8.89 8.32 -14.20
C ALA A 132 -7.68 7.94 -15.04
N GLU A 133 -6.56 8.66 -14.88
CA GLU A 133 -5.33 8.48 -15.63
C GLU A 133 -4.15 8.19 -14.69
N PRO A 134 -3.11 7.50 -15.17
CA PRO A 134 -1.92 7.22 -14.38
C PRO A 134 -1.33 8.48 -13.74
N VAL A 135 -1.05 8.39 -12.46
CA VAL A 135 -0.42 9.48 -11.72
C VAL A 135 1.06 9.53 -12.09
N LYS A 136 1.50 10.71 -12.51
CA LYS A 136 2.89 10.94 -12.89
C LYS A 136 3.84 10.64 -11.72
N ASP A 137 5.00 10.09 -12.03
CA ASP A 137 6.10 9.81 -11.11
C ASP A 137 5.77 8.76 -10.01
N MET A 138 4.74 7.92 -10.19
CA MET A 138 4.48 6.80 -9.27
C MET A 138 5.45 5.63 -9.43
N ASP A 139 6.11 5.47 -10.57
CA ASP A 139 7.10 4.40 -10.85
C ASP A 139 6.67 3.01 -10.34
N ILE A 140 5.50 2.53 -10.81
CA ILE A 140 4.95 1.24 -10.36
C ILE A 140 5.72 0.11 -11.04
N ARG A 141 6.25 -0.81 -10.23
CA ARG A 141 6.95 -2.02 -10.68
C ARG A 141 6.33 -3.23 -10.00
N THR A 142 6.26 -4.33 -10.73
CA THR A 142 5.73 -5.59 -10.21
C THR A 142 6.62 -6.76 -10.57
N CYS A 143 6.55 -7.81 -9.77
CA CYS A 143 7.19 -9.09 -10.05
C CYS A 143 6.24 -10.20 -9.58
N VAL A 144 6.04 -11.22 -10.41
CA VAL A 144 5.31 -12.45 -10.06
C VAL A 144 6.27 -13.63 -10.22
N ARG A 145 6.53 -14.34 -9.14
CA ARG A 145 7.23 -15.64 -9.13
C ARG A 145 6.16 -16.70 -8.96
N GLU A 146 5.76 -17.30 -10.07
CA GLU A 146 4.63 -18.23 -10.12
C GLU A 146 4.81 -19.39 -9.14
N GLY A 147 3.76 -19.67 -8.33
CA GLY A 147 3.79 -20.70 -7.31
C GLY A 147 4.54 -20.33 -6.01
N GLU A 148 5.10 -19.11 -5.91
CA GLU A 148 5.88 -18.69 -4.76
C GLU A 148 5.35 -17.39 -4.13
N LEU A 149 5.59 -16.25 -4.78
CA LEU A 149 5.23 -14.93 -4.27
C LEU A 149 5.01 -13.93 -5.41
N TRP A 150 4.44 -12.80 -5.08
CA TRP A 150 4.45 -11.62 -5.92
C TRP A 150 4.76 -10.35 -5.12
N ALA A 151 5.25 -9.33 -5.80
CA ALA A 151 5.64 -8.08 -5.20
C ALA A 151 5.21 -6.89 -6.06
N VAL A 152 4.98 -5.76 -5.41
CA VAL A 152 4.81 -4.46 -6.02
C VAL A 152 5.67 -3.42 -5.29
N SER A 153 6.36 -2.58 -6.05
CA SER A 153 7.04 -1.41 -5.53
C SER A 153 6.61 -0.17 -6.30
N PHE A 154 6.42 0.94 -5.59
CA PHE A 154 5.96 2.18 -6.20
C PHE A 154 6.37 3.39 -5.35
N THR A 155 6.20 4.58 -5.92
CA THR A 155 6.36 5.82 -5.16
C THR A 155 5.02 6.54 -4.98
N VAL A 156 4.88 7.25 -3.87
CA VAL A 156 3.81 8.22 -3.63
C VAL A 156 4.44 9.61 -3.70
N PRO A 157 4.43 10.26 -4.87
CA PRO A 157 5.12 11.54 -5.04
C PRO A 157 4.47 12.63 -4.19
N PHE A 158 5.27 13.50 -3.59
CA PHE A 158 4.74 14.61 -2.81
C PHE A 158 3.89 15.57 -3.63
N SER A 159 4.11 15.66 -4.95
CA SER A 159 3.23 16.40 -5.86
C SER A 159 1.79 15.89 -5.88
N LEU A 160 1.57 14.57 -5.69
CA LEU A 160 0.24 13.99 -5.51
C LEU A 160 -0.37 14.42 -4.18
N ILE A 161 0.44 14.38 -3.10
CA ILE A 161 0.00 14.83 -1.76
C ILE A 161 -0.32 16.33 -1.80
N GLU A 162 0.54 17.15 -2.36
CA GLU A 162 0.32 18.60 -2.49
C GLU A 162 -0.95 18.93 -3.28
N ARG A 163 -1.23 18.19 -4.35
CA ARG A 163 -2.44 18.36 -5.16
C ARG A 163 -3.72 18.23 -4.34
N HIS A 164 -3.76 17.29 -3.40
CA HIS A 164 -4.97 16.97 -2.64
C HIS A 164 -5.02 17.63 -1.27
N PHE A 165 -3.87 17.88 -0.64
CA PHE A 165 -3.78 18.40 0.72
C PHE A 165 -3.24 19.83 0.79
N GLY A 166 -2.76 20.38 -0.32
CA GLY A 166 -2.22 21.74 -0.38
C GLY A 166 -0.78 21.90 0.13
N ALA A 167 -0.13 20.83 0.58
CA ALA A 167 1.25 20.84 1.07
C ALA A 167 1.89 19.44 1.00
N ALA A 168 3.22 19.39 0.94
CA ALA A 168 3.99 18.17 1.16
C ALA A 168 4.28 17.95 2.65
N PRO A 169 4.39 16.71 3.14
CA PRO A 169 4.62 16.40 4.55
C PRO A 169 6.10 16.47 4.96
N LEU A 170 6.87 17.40 4.42
CA LEU A 170 8.34 17.49 4.61
C LEU A 170 8.80 17.61 6.06
N GLY A 171 8.03 18.32 6.87
CA GLY A 171 8.30 18.51 8.30
C GLY A 171 7.49 17.62 9.23
N ALA A 172 6.76 16.64 8.69
CA ALA A 172 5.96 15.74 9.49
C ALA A 172 6.84 14.87 10.39
N LYS A 173 6.40 14.68 11.63
CA LYS A 173 7.00 13.74 12.58
C LYS A 173 6.35 12.36 12.49
N SER A 174 5.10 12.33 12.06
CA SER A 174 4.31 11.14 11.85
C SER A 174 3.25 11.36 10.78
N LEU A 175 2.87 10.28 10.12
CA LEU A 175 1.70 10.15 9.29
C LEU A 175 0.80 9.10 9.94
N LYS A 176 -0.42 8.91 9.42
CA LYS A 176 -1.21 7.72 9.72
C LYS A 176 -1.47 6.93 8.45
N GLY A 177 -1.54 5.61 8.58
CA GLY A 177 -1.81 4.77 7.42
C GLY A 177 -2.09 3.32 7.79
N ASN A 178 -2.37 2.53 6.79
CA ASN A 178 -2.47 1.08 6.93
C ASN A 178 -2.03 0.40 5.64
N PHE A 179 -1.58 -0.83 5.77
CA PHE A 179 -1.22 -1.71 4.66
C PHE A 179 -2.23 -2.85 4.61
N TYR A 180 -2.67 -3.19 3.41
CA TYR A 180 -3.67 -4.22 3.22
C TYR A 180 -3.27 -5.20 2.13
N LYS A 181 -3.74 -6.41 2.28
CA LYS A 181 -3.67 -7.47 1.29
C LYS A 181 -5.08 -8.01 1.08
N CYS A 182 -5.55 -7.98 -0.16
CA CYS A 182 -6.86 -8.53 -0.47
C CYS A 182 -6.88 -9.27 -1.81
N SER A 183 -7.98 -9.97 -2.02
CA SER A 183 -8.44 -10.45 -3.31
C SER A 183 -9.96 -10.57 -3.27
N GLY A 184 -10.62 -10.23 -4.37
CA GLY A 184 -12.06 -10.39 -4.53
C GLY A 184 -12.49 -11.86 -4.75
N PRO A 185 -13.78 -12.09 -5.07
CA PRO A 185 -14.42 -13.41 -5.02
C PRO A 185 -13.99 -14.38 -6.12
N LEU A 186 -13.07 -14.00 -7.01
CA LEU A 186 -12.74 -14.81 -8.17
C LEU A 186 -12.00 -16.12 -7.85
N LEU A 187 -11.26 -16.16 -6.73
CA LEU A 187 -10.50 -17.33 -6.34
C LEU A 187 -10.43 -17.53 -4.83
N HIS A 188 -9.76 -16.63 -4.12
CA HIS A 188 -9.51 -16.71 -2.67
C HIS A 188 -9.84 -15.39 -2.02
N GLU A 189 -11.13 -15.10 -1.91
CA GLU A 189 -11.58 -13.84 -1.28
C GLU A 189 -11.02 -13.73 0.14
N HIS A 190 -10.25 -12.68 0.38
CA HIS A 190 -9.62 -12.43 1.67
C HIS A 190 -9.30 -10.96 1.88
N TYR A 191 -9.13 -10.58 3.17
CA TYR A 191 -8.93 -9.20 3.59
C TYR A 191 -8.00 -9.16 4.80
N GLY A 192 -6.70 -8.95 4.53
CA GLY A 192 -5.66 -8.81 5.54
C GLY A 192 -5.28 -7.35 5.77
N CYS A 193 -4.89 -7.00 6.99
CA CYS A 193 -4.42 -5.68 7.35
C CYS A 193 -3.20 -5.75 8.30
N TRP A 194 -2.39 -4.69 8.28
CA TRP A 194 -1.30 -4.50 9.23
C TRP A 194 -1.85 -4.05 10.59
N ASN A 195 -2.62 -2.96 10.63
CA ASN A 195 -3.28 -2.50 11.83
C ASN A 195 -4.74 -2.92 11.82
N HIS A 196 -5.21 -3.50 12.92
CA HIS A 196 -6.55 -4.09 13.06
C HIS A 196 -7.67 -3.17 12.60
N VAL A 197 -8.64 -3.72 11.87
CA VAL A 197 -9.86 -3.04 11.43
C VAL A 197 -11.06 -3.68 12.11
N GLY A 198 -11.67 -2.98 13.07
CA GLY A 198 -12.73 -3.50 13.95
C GLY A 198 -14.14 -3.34 13.38
N THR A 199 -14.38 -3.62 12.09
CA THR A 199 -15.72 -3.56 11.49
C THR A 199 -16.34 -4.94 11.35
N GLU A 200 -17.67 -5.02 11.34
CA GLU A 200 -18.41 -6.29 11.21
C GLU A 200 -18.19 -6.95 9.84
N LYS A 201 -18.03 -6.13 8.78
CA LYS A 201 -17.80 -6.57 7.40
C LYS A 201 -16.53 -5.94 6.86
N PRO A 202 -15.88 -6.54 5.84
CA PRO A 202 -14.67 -5.97 5.24
C PRO A 202 -14.89 -4.53 4.79
N ASP A 203 -14.13 -3.61 5.39
CA ASP A 203 -14.10 -2.22 5.02
C ASP A 203 -12.77 -1.56 5.43
N PHE A 204 -11.88 -1.37 4.47
CA PHE A 204 -10.58 -0.73 4.67
C PHE A 204 -10.65 0.80 4.73
N HIS A 205 -11.74 1.39 4.24
CA HIS A 205 -11.94 2.85 4.19
C HIS A 205 -12.32 3.46 5.55
N ARG A 206 -11.57 3.09 6.59
CA ARG A 206 -11.82 3.40 7.99
C ARG A 206 -10.57 4.04 8.61
N PRO A 207 -10.33 5.35 8.36
CA PRO A 207 -9.11 6.03 8.82
C PRO A 207 -8.94 6.04 10.34
N GLU A 208 -9.99 5.81 11.11
CA GLU A 208 -9.92 5.65 12.57
C GLU A 208 -9.13 4.41 13.01
N TYR A 209 -8.95 3.43 12.11
CA TYR A 209 -8.13 2.24 12.33
C TYR A 209 -6.73 2.34 11.68
N PHE A 210 -6.31 3.51 11.24
CA PHE A 210 -4.94 3.68 10.75
C PHE A 210 -3.94 3.67 11.91
N GLY A 211 -2.84 2.94 11.71
CA GLY A 211 -1.71 2.94 12.64
C GLY A 211 -0.84 4.18 12.49
N ASP A 212 0.12 4.32 13.39
CA ASP A 212 1.08 5.42 13.39
C ASP A 212 2.29 5.08 12.52
N LEU A 213 2.59 5.93 11.55
CA LEU A 213 3.78 5.89 10.70
C LEU A 213 4.74 6.98 11.19
N ILE A 214 5.67 6.61 12.06
CA ILE A 214 6.60 7.56 12.71
C ILE A 214 7.80 7.81 11.82
N ILE A 215 8.06 9.05 11.47
CA ILE A 215 9.19 9.41 10.62
C ILE A 215 10.47 9.41 11.47
N ALA A 216 11.45 8.60 11.07
CA ALA A 216 12.78 8.56 11.69
C ALA A 216 13.46 9.94 11.68
N LYS A 217 14.28 10.21 12.70
CA LYS A 217 14.99 11.50 12.85
C LYS A 217 16.13 11.64 11.86
#